data_392052182a1408861d90d98a98e33481
#
_entry.id   392052182a1408861d90d98a98e33481
#
_cell.length_a   1.000
_cell.length_b   1.000
_cell.length_c   1.000
_cell.angle_alpha   90.00
_cell.angle_beta   90.00
_cell.angle_gamma   90.00
#
_symmetry.space_group_name_H-M   'P 1'
#
loop_
_entity.id
_entity.type
_entity.pdbx_description
1 polymer ?
#
loop_
_entity_poly.entity_id
_entity_poly.type
_entity_poly.pdbx_seq_one_letter_code
_entity_poly.pdbx_strand_id
1 'polypeptide(L)'
;MGFCRGGIKSSFSAYKTIDLYSDTSYVAGVKIKRIAVYRRVSTDGQNHDSQLREVRAYIRRRWPKAKVTEYLDKASGARFSREGLDDLMMEVRQGRIDVVAVYKLDRLGRSLQHLAQLIGEFEAHGTALVATSQGIDTSESNPAGRLQMHVLAAVAEFERSVIRERINAGLAAARERGTILGRPRTLYRHTSAVAKLSRRGLSGRQIAAKLNIPPGSIFAVLKSVKAEH
;
A
#
# COMPACT_ATOMS: atom_id res chain seq x y z
N MET A 1 -2.70 -17.42 81.64
CA MET A 1 -3.51 -17.48 80.40
C MET A 1 -3.34 -16.15 79.71
N GLY A 2 -2.43 -16.02 78.76
CA GLY A 2 -2.11 -14.83 78.08
C GLY A 2 -2.27 -15.11 76.58
N PHE A 3 -3.25 -14.40 75.91
CA PHE A 3 -3.52 -14.51 74.50
C PHE A 3 -2.67 -13.47 73.75
N CYS A 4 -1.66 -13.92 73.02
CA CYS A 4 -0.91 -13.09 72.06
C CYS A 4 -1.76 -12.87 70.83
N ARG A 5 -2.17 -11.63 70.56
CA ARG A 5 -2.71 -11.19 69.24
C ARG A 5 -1.53 -10.78 68.36
N GLY A 6 -1.19 -11.65 67.40
CA GLY A 6 -0.30 -11.31 66.32
C GLY A 6 -0.99 -10.43 65.30
N GLY A 7 -0.57 -9.16 65.22
CA GLY A 7 -1.03 -8.21 64.19
C GLY A 7 -0.31 -8.49 62.87
N ILE A 8 -1.08 -8.90 61.85
CA ILE A 8 -0.61 -9.01 60.48
C ILE A 8 -0.47 -7.58 59.96
N LYS A 9 0.76 -7.10 59.82
CA LYS A 9 1.08 -5.89 59.11
C LYS A 9 0.95 -6.18 57.63
N SER A 10 -0.18 -5.84 57.02
CA SER A 10 -0.33 -5.77 55.58
C SER A 10 0.52 -4.62 55.06
N SER A 11 1.65 -4.92 54.47
CA SER A 11 2.42 -3.95 53.67
C SER A 11 1.65 -3.70 52.38
N PHE A 12 0.78 -2.69 52.41
CA PHE A 12 0.28 -2.07 51.18
C PHE A 12 1.48 -1.37 50.52
N SER A 13 2.08 -2.06 49.56
CA SER A 13 3.03 -1.46 48.64
C SER A 13 2.29 -0.30 47.93
N ALA A 14 2.79 0.91 48.13
CA ALA A 14 2.35 2.08 47.45
C ALA A 14 2.54 1.87 45.93
N TYR A 15 1.47 1.51 45.26
CA TYR A 15 1.44 1.64 43.82
C TYR A 15 1.62 3.13 43.50
N LYS A 16 2.84 3.46 43.09
CA LYS A 16 3.16 4.75 42.52
C LYS A 16 2.21 4.92 41.33
N THR A 17 1.20 5.75 41.51
CA THR A 17 0.30 6.16 40.43
C THR A 17 1.20 6.81 39.38
N ILE A 18 1.55 6.06 38.34
CA ILE A 18 2.22 6.62 37.19
C ILE A 18 1.18 7.52 36.55
N ASP A 19 1.44 8.81 36.57
CA ASP A 19 0.64 9.83 35.91
C ASP A 19 0.73 9.60 34.39
N LEU A 20 -0.15 8.73 33.87
CA LEU A 20 -0.20 8.30 32.47
C LEU A 20 -0.73 9.37 31.53
N TYR A 21 -1.06 10.56 32.05
CA TYR A 21 -1.73 11.61 31.27
C TYR A 21 -0.89 12.85 30.94
N SER A 22 0.36 12.94 31.38
CA SER A 22 1.14 14.18 31.25
C SER A 22 2.15 14.23 30.10
N ASP A 23 2.45 13.11 29.42
CA ASP A 23 3.38 13.13 28.29
C ASP A 23 2.82 12.37 27.06
N THR A 24 1.97 13.08 26.29
CA THR A 24 1.35 12.58 25.05
C THR A 24 2.33 12.46 23.87
N SER A 25 3.63 12.49 24.13
CA SER A 25 4.67 12.48 23.10
C SER A 25 5.25 11.11 22.77
N TYR A 26 4.52 10.01 23.10
CA TYR A 26 5.02 8.65 22.87
C TYR A 26 4.14 7.84 21.91
N VAL A 27 4.77 7.03 21.07
CA VAL A 27 4.19 5.89 20.35
C VAL A 27 4.97 4.65 20.79
N ALA A 28 4.31 3.59 21.27
CA ALA A 28 4.96 2.36 21.74
C ALA A 28 6.12 2.59 22.74
N GLY A 29 5.96 3.56 23.67
CA GLY A 29 7.04 3.95 24.58
C GLY A 29 8.16 4.77 23.90
N VAL A 30 8.05 5.08 22.65
CA VAL A 30 9.00 5.88 21.87
C VAL A 30 8.56 7.35 21.83
N LYS A 31 9.47 8.24 22.17
CA LYS A 31 9.21 9.70 22.10
C LYS A 31 9.09 10.14 20.64
N ILE A 32 7.91 10.67 20.25
CA ILE A 32 7.68 11.19 18.90
C ILE A 32 8.54 12.43 18.67
N LYS A 33 9.45 12.33 17.70
CA LYS A 33 10.40 13.38 17.35
C LYS A 33 10.26 13.85 15.90
N ARG A 34 9.76 12.99 15.00
CA ARG A 34 9.79 13.20 13.55
C ARG A 34 8.42 12.93 12.97
N ILE A 35 7.82 13.96 12.43
CA ILE A 35 6.47 13.91 11.87
C ILE A 35 6.53 14.28 10.40
N ALA A 36 5.97 13.43 9.55
CA ALA A 36 5.75 13.72 8.15
C ALA A 36 4.33 14.24 7.95
N VAL A 37 4.18 15.39 7.31
CA VAL A 37 2.90 15.89 6.82
C VAL A 37 2.82 15.58 5.33
N TYR A 38 1.93 14.68 4.95
CA TYR A 38 1.69 14.40 3.55
C TYR A 38 0.45 15.13 3.05
N ARG A 39 0.58 15.74 1.88
CA ARG A 39 -0.55 16.41 1.21
C ARG A 39 -0.52 16.17 -0.29
N ARG A 40 -1.71 15.98 -0.84
CA ARG A 40 -1.95 15.92 -2.26
C ARG A 40 -2.82 17.09 -2.68
N VAL A 41 -2.28 17.95 -3.55
CA VAL A 41 -2.97 19.14 -4.03
C VAL A 41 -3.45 18.94 -5.47
N SER A 42 -4.71 19.30 -5.75
CA SER A 42 -5.20 19.50 -7.10
C SER A 42 -4.86 20.91 -7.55
N THR A 43 -4.97 21.20 -8.85
CA THR A 43 -4.67 22.52 -9.44
C THR A 43 -5.53 23.67 -8.90
N ASP A 44 -6.64 23.38 -8.20
CA ASP A 44 -7.49 24.38 -7.53
C ASP A 44 -6.96 24.74 -6.15
N GLY A 45 -6.17 25.81 -6.07
CA GLY A 45 -5.32 26.15 -4.93
C GLY A 45 -6.00 26.66 -3.64
N GLN A 46 -7.28 27.01 -3.64
CA GLN A 46 -7.85 27.80 -2.53
C GLN A 46 -8.17 27.06 -1.22
N ASN A 47 -8.35 25.74 -1.23
CA ASN A 47 -8.71 24.97 -0.02
C ASN A 47 -7.54 24.26 0.67
N HIS A 48 -6.35 24.26 0.08
CA HIS A 48 -5.25 23.45 0.57
C HIS A 48 -4.51 24.07 1.75
N ASP A 49 -4.47 25.39 1.84
CA ASP A 49 -3.77 26.10 2.94
C ASP A 49 -4.54 26.02 4.27
N SER A 50 -5.88 25.98 4.22
CA SER A 50 -6.69 25.78 5.42
C SER A 50 -6.50 24.39 6.01
N GLN A 51 -6.48 23.35 5.14
CA GLN A 51 -6.23 21.96 5.54
C GLN A 51 -4.84 21.79 6.17
N LEU A 52 -3.83 22.39 5.55
CA LEU A 52 -2.47 22.35 6.10
C LEU A 52 -2.38 23.06 7.46
N ARG A 53 -3.05 24.21 7.62
CA ARG A 53 -3.08 24.92 8.89
C ARG A 53 -3.70 24.07 10.00
N GLU A 54 -4.77 23.34 9.70
CA GLU A 54 -5.42 22.44 10.66
C GLU A 54 -4.48 21.30 11.09
N VAL A 55 -3.85 20.61 10.13
CA VAL A 55 -2.88 19.55 10.42
C VAL A 55 -1.72 20.08 11.27
N ARG A 56 -1.15 21.23 10.91
CA ARG A 56 -0.06 21.86 11.67
C ARG A 56 -0.50 22.29 13.06
N ALA A 57 -1.73 22.80 13.22
CA ALA A 57 -2.28 23.18 14.52
C ALA A 57 -2.45 21.94 15.42
N TYR A 58 -2.97 20.84 14.86
CA TYR A 58 -3.07 19.57 15.57
C TYR A 58 -1.69 19.09 16.06
N ILE A 59 -0.69 19.06 15.16
CA ILE A 59 0.67 18.62 15.50
C ILE A 59 1.28 19.50 16.58
N ARG A 60 1.20 20.82 16.47
CA ARG A 60 1.77 21.76 17.46
C ARG A 60 1.16 21.58 18.85
N ARG A 61 -0.16 21.31 18.91
CA ARG A 61 -0.85 21.08 20.19
C ARG A 61 -0.41 19.75 20.83
N ARG A 62 -0.23 18.71 20.02
CA ARG A 62 0.01 17.36 20.52
C ARG A 62 1.50 17.04 20.70
N TRP A 63 2.34 17.52 19.78
CA TRP A 63 3.78 17.26 19.76
C TRP A 63 4.58 18.54 19.49
N PRO A 64 4.62 19.47 20.45
CA PRO A 64 5.18 20.82 20.23
C PRO A 64 6.69 20.82 19.92
N LYS A 65 7.41 19.75 20.29
CA LYS A 65 8.86 19.63 20.10
C LYS A 65 9.26 18.75 18.91
N ALA A 66 8.28 18.23 18.16
CA ALA A 66 8.57 17.36 17.03
C ALA A 66 9.07 18.14 15.81
N LYS A 67 10.04 17.56 15.09
CA LYS A 67 10.47 18.06 13.78
C LYS A 67 9.42 17.66 12.74
N VAL A 68 8.92 18.63 11.97
CA VAL A 68 7.91 18.42 10.94
C VAL A 68 8.56 18.53 9.56
N THR A 69 8.37 17.53 8.71
CA THR A 69 8.79 17.51 7.30
C THR A 69 7.53 17.38 6.42
N GLU A 70 7.44 18.15 5.34
CA GLU A 70 6.30 18.10 4.43
C GLU A 70 6.65 17.36 3.15
N TYR A 71 5.70 16.51 2.72
CA TYR A 71 5.74 15.77 1.46
C TYR A 71 4.54 16.18 0.63
N LEU A 72 4.79 16.59 -0.61
CA LEU A 72 3.78 17.19 -1.47
C LEU A 72 3.72 16.47 -2.81
N ASP A 73 2.53 16.02 -3.18
CA ASP A 73 2.22 15.58 -4.55
C ASP A 73 1.24 16.53 -5.23
N LYS A 74 1.51 16.84 -6.48
CA LYS A 74 0.61 17.61 -7.33
C LYS A 74 -0.16 16.65 -8.23
N ALA A 75 -1.49 16.67 -8.14
CA ALA A 75 -2.36 15.92 -9.05
C ALA A 75 -2.45 16.67 -10.38
N SER A 76 -1.56 16.40 -11.32
CA SER A 76 -1.71 16.85 -12.72
C SER A 76 -2.40 15.76 -13.53
N GLY A 77 -3.38 16.12 -14.36
CA GLY A 77 -4.34 15.20 -15.00
C GLY A 77 -3.78 14.13 -15.93
N ALA A 78 -2.50 14.14 -16.32
CA ALA A 78 -1.91 13.20 -17.28
C ALA A 78 -0.76 12.34 -16.73
N ARG A 79 -0.12 12.72 -15.64
CA ARG A 79 0.95 11.93 -14.99
C ARG A 79 0.71 11.90 -13.49
N PHE A 80 0.30 10.73 -13.00
CA PHE A 80 0.14 10.49 -11.57
C PHE A 80 1.48 10.10 -10.93
N SER A 81 2.49 10.97 -11.02
CA SER A 81 3.69 10.79 -10.19
C SER A 81 3.30 11.05 -8.73
N ARG A 82 3.79 10.21 -7.84
CA ARG A 82 3.66 10.33 -6.38
C ARG A 82 5.03 10.33 -5.73
N GLU A 83 5.92 11.10 -6.31
CA GLU A 83 7.30 11.22 -5.82
C GLU A 83 7.33 11.59 -4.33
N GLY A 84 6.43 12.50 -3.91
CA GLY A 84 6.32 12.88 -2.50
C GLY A 84 5.85 11.73 -1.60
N LEU A 85 4.92 10.87 -2.06
CA LEU A 85 4.54 9.68 -1.31
C LEU A 85 5.65 8.63 -1.31
N ASP A 86 6.30 8.43 -2.45
CA ASP A 86 7.39 7.45 -2.57
C ASP A 86 8.57 7.83 -1.68
N ASP A 87 8.94 9.11 -1.61
CA ASP A 87 9.94 9.65 -0.70
C ASP A 87 9.54 9.47 0.76
N LEU A 88 8.28 9.78 1.11
CA LEU A 88 7.74 9.54 2.44
C LEU A 88 7.87 8.07 2.83
N MET A 89 7.46 7.15 1.94
CA MET A 89 7.51 5.71 2.22
C MET A 89 8.95 5.20 2.37
N MET A 90 9.90 5.76 1.62
CA MET A 90 11.33 5.46 1.81
C MET A 90 11.80 5.87 3.22
N GLU A 91 11.45 7.06 3.68
CA GLU A 91 11.78 7.53 5.03
C GLU A 91 11.11 6.68 6.15
N VAL A 92 9.86 6.26 5.92
CA VAL A 92 9.14 5.34 6.83
C VAL A 92 9.87 3.99 6.92
N ARG A 93 10.21 3.38 5.79
CA ARG A 93 10.92 2.08 5.74
C ARG A 93 12.30 2.15 6.42
N GLN A 94 12.92 3.31 6.43
CA GLN A 94 14.20 3.56 7.11
C GLN A 94 14.02 3.91 8.60
N GLY A 95 12.80 3.85 9.12
CA GLY A 95 12.51 4.17 10.52
C GLY A 95 12.81 5.62 10.88
N ARG A 96 12.73 6.56 9.93
CA ARG A 96 13.03 7.98 10.13
C ARG A 96 11.79 8.84 10.38
N ILE A 97 10.60 8.24 10.35
CA ILE A 97 9.32 8.91 10.60
C ILE A 97 8.59 8.18 11.73
N ASP A 98 8.18 8.92 12.74
CA ASP A 98 7.44 8.39 13.88
C ASP A 98 5.92 8.52 13.66
N VAL A 99 5.48 9.57 12.96
CA VAL A 99 4.06 9.84 12.67
C VAL A 99 3.91 10.37 11.25
N VAL A 100 2.95 9.82 10.51
CA VAL A 100 2.45 10.40 9.26
C VAL A 100 1.13 11.11 9.54
N ALA A 101 1.06 12.40 9.24
CA ALA A 101 -0.13 13.22 9.42
C ALA A 101 -0.70 13.66 8.07
N VAL A 102 -2.00 13.45 7.90
CA VAL A 102 -2.76 13.86 6.71
C VAL A 102 -4.02 14.60 7.13
N TYR A 103 -4.59 15.40 6.25
CA TYR A 103 -5.88 16.02 6.50
C TYR A 103 -7.00 14.96 6.47
N LYS A 104 -7.04 14.13 5.42
CA LYS A 104 -7.99 13.02 5.22
C LYS A 104 -7.29 11.81 4.60
N LEU A 105 -7.81 10.62 4.85
CA LEU A 105 -7.28 9.36 4.31
C LEU A 105 -7.34 9.30 2.77
N ASP A 106 -8.31 9.97 2.13
CA ASP A 106 -8.42 10.04 0.67
C ASP A 106 -7.26 10.79 -0.01
N ARG A 107 -6.54 11.61 0.75
CA ARG A 107 -5.31 12.26 0.28
C ARG A 107 -4.16 11.25 0.18
N LEU A 108 -4.13 10.28 1.08
CA LEU A 108 -3.07 9.28 1.18
C LEU A 108 -3.29 8.13 0.18
N GLY A 109 -4.44 7.46 0.24
CA GLY A 109 -4.80 6.33 -0.63
C GLY A 109 -5.49 6.75 -1.94
N ARG A 110 -5.26 6.00 -3.04
CA ARG A 110 -6.03 6.11 -4.30
C ARG A 110 -7.26 5.21 -4.29
N SER A 111 -7.20 4.16 -3.52
CA SER A 111 -8.25 3.17 -3.31
C SER A 111 -8.16 2.68 -1.88
N LEU A 112 -9.21 2.03 -1.40
CA LEU A 112 -9.23 1.43 -0.08
C LEU A 112 -8.11 0.37 0.07
N GLN A 113 -7.87 -0.41 -0.98
CA GLN A 113 -6.78 -1.41 -1.03
C GLN A 113 -5.40 -0.77 -0.90
N HIS A 114 -5.14 0.31 -1.65
CA HIS A 114 -3.87 1.03 -1.55
C HIS A 114 -3.68 1.66 -0.16
N LEU A 115 -4.76 2.20 0.41
CA LEU A 115 -4.74 2.73 1.78
C LEU A 115 -4.41 1.64 2.80
N ALA A 116 -5.03 0.46 2.70
CA ALA A 116 -4.74 -0.67 3.59
C ALA A 116 -3.28 -1.14 3.49
N GLN A 117 -2.70 -1.14 2.28
CA GLN A 117 -1.28 -1.45 2.09
C GLN A 117 -0.37 -0.45 2.82
N LEU A 118 -0.65 0.86 2.65
CA LEU A 118 0.13 1.91 3.32
C LEU A 118 0.03 1.81 4.85
N ILE A 119 -1.17 1.51 5.37
CA ILE A 119 -1.40 1.31 6.80
C ILE A 119 -0.57 0.12 7.32
N GLY A 120 -0.62 -1.01 6.62
CA GLY A 120 0.18 -2.19 6.97
C GLY A 120 1.69 -1.90 6.97
N GLU A 121 2.18 -1.10 6.01
CA GLU A 121 3.58 -0.65 6.00
C GLU A 121 3.90 0.27 7.19
N PHE A 122 3.01 1.20 7.54
CA PHE A 122 3.21 2.06 8.71
C PHE A 122 3.27 1.24 10.01
N GLU A 123 2.36 0.30 10.19
CA GLU A 123 2.35 -0.60 11.35
C GLU A 123 3.62 -1.45 11.42
N ALA A 124 4.05 -2.03 10.29
CA ALA A 124 5.25 -2.86 10.22
C ALA A 124 6.53 -2.08 10.60
N HIS A 125 6.54 -0.77 10.40
CA HIS A 125 7.67 0.11 10.73
C HIS A 125 7.45 0.94 12.01
N GLY A 126 6.37 0.67 12.77
CA GLY A 126 6.08 1.38 14.02
C GLY A 126 5.73 2.86 13.81
N THR A 127 5.28 3.25 12.63
CA THR A 127 4.89 4.62 12.30
C THR A 127 3.39 4.80 12.54
N ALA A 128 3.01 5.79 13.34
CA ALA A 128 1.60 6.10 13.57
C ALA A 128 1.02 6.91 12.40
N LEU A 129 -0.30 6.77 12.18
CA LEU A 129 -1.06 7.54 11.19
C LEU A 129 -2.09 8.43 11.88
N VAL A 130 -2.14 9.70 11.46
CA VAL A 130 -3.12 10.68 11.93
C VAL A 130 -3.86 11.28 10.73
N ALA A 131 -5.21 11.24 10.78
CA ALA A 131 -6.08 11.92 9.81
C ALA A 131 -6.96 12.93 10.57
N THR A 132 -6.58 14.21 10.54
CA THR A 132 -7.09 15.24 11.44
C THR A 132 -8.58 15.49 11.30
N SER A 133 -9.10 15.55 10.06
CA SER A 133 -10.52 15.84 9.83
C SER A 133 -11.45 14.67 10.13
N GLN A 134 -10.90 13.46 10.30
CA GLN A 134 -11.66 12.24 10.58
C GLN A 134 -11.49 11.78 12.03
N GLY A 135 -10.71 12.51 12.83
CA GLY A 135 -10.43 12.16 14.23
C GLY A 135 -9.66 10.85 14.39
N ILE A 136 -9.00 10.38 13.33
CA ILE A 136 -8.23 9.14 13.35
C ILE A 136 -6.82 9.43 13.83
N ASP A 137 -6.40 8.71 14.85
CA ASP A 137 -5.05 8.74 15.41
C ASP A 137 -4.70 7.32 15.85
N THR A 138 -3.74 6.70 15.18
CA THR A 138 -3.31 5.32 15.50
C THR A 138 -2.17 5.28 16.53
N SER A 139 -1.78 6.43 17.10
CA SER A 139 -0.80 6.44 18.19
C SER A 139 -1.33 5.65 19.41
N GLU A 140 -0.42 5.17 20.25
CA GLU A 140 -0.80 4.30 21.39
C GLU A 140 -1.82 4.91 22.36
N SER A 141 -1.91 6.22 22.38
CA SER A 141 -2.87 6.92 23.22
C SER A 141 -4.32 6.81 22.73
N ASN A 142 -4.58 6.19 21.55
CA ASN A 142 -5.93 6.09 21.00
C ASN A 142 -6.23 4.67 20.47
N PRO A 143 -6.64 3.72 21.34
CA PRO A 143 -7.05 2.38 20.92
C PRO A 143 -8.21 2.37 19.91
N ALA A 144 -9.14 3.32 20.01
CA ALA A 144 -10.27 3.43 19.11
C ALA A 144 -9.82 3.77 17.67
N GLY A 145 -8.84 4.67 17.52
CA GLY A 145 -8.26 4.98 16.20
C GLY A 145 -7.60 3.76 15.55
N ARG A 146 -6.89 2.96 16.33
CA ARG A 146 -6.32 1.69 15.84
C ARG A 146 -7.40 0.71 15.40
N LEU A 147 -8.44 0.53 16.20
CA LEU A 147 -9.56 -0.33 15.83
C LEU A 147 -10.22 0.14 14.52
N GLN A 148 -10.46 1.44 14.34
CA GLN A 148 -10.99 1.98 13.08
C GLN A 148 -10.12 1.62 11.88
N MET A 149 -8.80 1.71 12.02
CA MET A 149 -7.86 1.36 10.95
C MET A 149 -7.87 -0.14 10.64
N HIS A 150 -7.92 -1.01 11.66
CA HIS A 150 -8.02 -2.45 11.46
C HIS A 150 -9.33 -2.84 10.76
N VAL A 151 -10.45 -2.19 11.09
CA VAL A 151 -11.72 -2.41 10.38
C VAL A 151 -11.62 -1.99 8.92
N LEU A 152 -11.02 -0.83 8.62
CA LEU A 152 -10.80 -0.37 7.24
C LEU A 152 -9.90 -1.35 6.45
N ALA A 153 -8.85 -1.85 7.08
CA ALA A 153 -7.96 -2.83 6.46
C ALA A 153 -8.70 -4.15 6.16
N ALA A 154 -9.51 -4.64 7.10
CA ALA A 154 -10.32 -5.84 6.92
C ALA A 154 -11.35 -5.69 5.78
N VAL A 155 -12.02 -4.53 5.67
CA VAL A 155 -12.94 -4.23 4.57
C VAL A 155 -12.21 -4.22 3.22
N ALA A 156 -11.01 -3.63 3.14
CA ALA A 156 -10.21 -3.62 1.92
C ALA A 156 -9.77 -5.02 1.47
N GLU A 157 -9.42 -5.89 2.42
CA GLU A 157 -9.09 -7.29 2.15
C GLU A 157 -10.31 -8.07 1.65
N PHE A 158 -11.47 -7.86 2.27
CA PHE A 158 -12.73 -8.44 1.84
C PHE A 158 -13.10 -8.02 0.41
N GLU A 159 -13.03 -6.73 0.09
CA GLU A 159 -13.27 -6.25 -1.29
C GLU A 159 -12.32 -6.92 -2.30
N ARG A 160 -11.04 -7.06 -1.94
CA ARG A 160 -10.06 -7.75 -2.79
C ARG A 160 -10.43 -9.21 -3.03
N SER A 161 -10.89 -9.92 -2.01
CA SER A 161 -11.30 -11.32 -2.13
C SER A 161 -12.51 -11.48 -3.05
N VAL A 162 -13.53 -10.63 -2.89
CA VAL A 162 -14.74 -10.62 -3.74
C VAL A 162 -14.39 -10.33 -5.20
N ILE A 163 -13.51 -9.36 -5.46
CA ILE A 163 -13.06 -9.07 -6.84
C ILE A 163 -12.33 -10.27 -7.44
N ARG A 164 -11.44 -10.92 -6.68
CA ARG A 164 -10.71 -12.11 -7.12
C ARG A 164 -11.65 -13.27 -7.43
N GLU A 165 -12.64 -13.50 -6.59
CA GLU A 165 -13.67 -14.53 -6.84
C GLU A 165 -14.45 -14.26 -8.13
N ARG A 166 -14.89 -13.02 -8.36
CA ARG A 166 -15.60 -12.63 -9.59
C ARG A 166 -14.72 -12.84 -10.83
N ILE A 167 -13.44 -12.46 -10.78
CA ILE A 167 -12.49 -12.67 -11.87
C ILE A 167 -12.34 -14.16 -12.13
N ASN A 168 -12.12 -14.97 -11.11
CA ASN A 168 -11.94 -16.41 -11.24
C ASN A 168 -13.20 -17.10 -11.83
N ALA A 169 -14.39 -16.73 -11.34
CA ALA A 169 -15.65 -17.20 -11.88
C ALA A 169 -15.83 -16.82 -13.36
N GLY A 170 -15.51 -15.56 -13.72
CA GLY A 170 -15.52 -15.11 -15.12
C GLY A 170 -14.55 -15.85 -16.02
N LEU A 171 -13.33 -16.15 -15.52
CA LEU A 171 -12.34 -16.94 -16.25
C LEU A 171 -12.78 -18.40 -16.40
N ALA A 172 -13.40 -19.00 -15.38
CA ALA A 172 -13.95 -20.35 -15.47
C ALA A 172 -15.05 -20.42 -16.53
N ALA A 173 -16.03 -19.53 -16.48
CA ALA A 173 -17.10 -19.45 -17.46
C ALA A 173 -16.60 -19.18 -18.89
N ALA A 174 -15.53 -18.41 -19.05
CA ALA A 174 -14.91 -18.19 -20.36
C ALA A 174 -14.23 -19.46 -20.90
N ARG A 175 -13.57 -20.25 -20.02
CA ARG A 175 -12.99 -21.55 -20.39
C ARG A 175 -14.05 -22.56 -20.79
N GLU A 176 -15.15 -22.63 -20.06
CA GLU A 176 -16.30 -23.51 -20.40
C GLU A 176 -16.90 -23.17 -21.76
N ARG A 177 -16.95 -21.90 -22.14
CA ARG A 177 -17.36 -21.45 -23.48
C ARG A 177 -16.29 -21.68 -24.57
N GLY A 178 -15.17 -22.34 -24.24
CA GLY A 178 -14.08 -22.59 -25.20
C GLY A 178 -13.24 -21.36 -25.54
N THR A 179 -13.36 -20.25 -24.81
CA THR A 179 -12.56 -19.06 -25.07
C THR A 179 -11.10 -19.31 -24.70
N ILE A 180 -10.20 -19.15 -25.67
CA ILE A 180 -8.75 -19.24 -25.44
C ILE A 180 -8.30 -18.00 -24.70
N LEU A 181 -7.93 -18.16 -23.43
CA LEU A 181 -7.45 -17.09 -22.58
C LEU A 181 -5.96 -16.82 -22.81
N GLY A 182 -5.57 -15.56 -22.57
CA GLY A 182 -4.18 -15.13 -22.67
C GLY A 182 -3.88 -14.33 -23.94
N ARG A 183 -2.58 -14.11 -24.20
CA ARG A 183 -2.14 -13.36 -25.39
C ARG A 183 -2.53 -14.13 -26.66
N PRO A 184 -3.22 -13.49 -27.63
CA PRO A 184 -3.55 -14.15 -28.90
C PRO A 184 -2.28 -14.70 -29.57
N ARG A 185 -2.35 -15.94 -29.99
CA ARG A 185 -1.24 -16.58 -30.74
C ARG A 185 -1.23 -16.08 -32.17
N THR A 186 -0.76 -14.87 -32.42
CA THR A 186 -0.71 -14.22 -33.73
C THR A 186 0.14 -15.00 -34.75
N LEU A 187 1.04 -15.87 -34.26
CA LEU A 187 1.93 -16.68 -35.07
C LEU A 187 1.21 -17.72 -35.93
N TYR A 188 0.01 -18.19 -35.57
CA TYR A 188 -0.78 -19.12 -36.36
C TYR A 188 -1.10 -18.63 -37.77
N ARG A 189 -1.21 -17.31 -37.95
CA ARG A 189 -1.45 -16.70 -39.29
C ARG A 189 -0.31 -16.95 -40.28
N HIS A 190 0.87 -17.25 -39.76
CA HIS A 190 2.08 -17.46 -40.58
C HIS A 190 2.48 -18.93 -40.73
N THR A 191 1.77 -19.87 -40.07
CA THR A 191 2.15 -21.29 -40.05
C THR A 191 2.19 -21.90 -41.45
N SER A 192 1.20 -21.62 -42.30
CA SER A 192 1.15 -22.10 -43.67
C SER A 192 2.27 -21.54 -44.55
N ALA A 193 2.54 -20.23 -44.42
CA ALA A 193 3.62 -19.56 -45.13
C ALA A 193 5.01 -20.09 -44.69
N VAL A 194 5.20 -20.24 -43.37
CA VAL A 194 6.44 -20.82 -42.81
C VAL A 194 6.65 -22.25 -43.28
N ALA A 195 5.62 -23.10 -43.21
CA ALA A 195 5.68 -24.50 -43.70
C ALA A 195 6.02 -24.57 -45.20
N LYS A 196 5.40 -23.73 -46.04
CA LYS A 196 5.67 -23.65 -47.48
C LYS A 196 7.12 -23.24 -47.78
N LEU A 197 7.67 -22.27 -47.06
CA LEU A 197 9.04 -21.80 -47.24
C LEU A 197 10.05 -22.82 -46.69
N SER A 198 9.73 -23.49 -45.59
CA SER A 198 10.55 -24.58 -45.04
C SER A 198 10.66 -25.77 -46.01
N ARG A 199 9.56 -26.19 -46.64
CA ARG A 199 9.55 -27.26 -47.68
C ARG A 199 10.38 -26.88 -48.91
N ARG A 200 10.58 -25.58 -49.18
CA ARG A 200 11.46 -25.07 -50.23
C ARG A 200 12.94 -25.04 -49.85
N GLY A 201 13.30 -25.53 -48.67
CA GLY A 201 14.69 -25.63 -48.21
C GLY A 201 15.23 -24.35 -47.56
N LEU A 202 14.41 -23.31 -47.32
CA LEU A 202 14.87 -22.10 -46.66
C LEU A 202 15.14 -22.35 -45.17
N SER A 203 16.26 -21.81 -44.67
CA SER A 203 16.58 -21.86 -43.26
C SER A 203 15.66 -20.96 -42.44
N GLY A 204 15.48 -21.24 -41.15
CA GLY A 204 14.62 -20.43 -40.27
C GLY A 204 14.99 -18.94 -40.23
N ARG A 205 16.28 -18.61 -40.38
CA ARG A 205 16.75 -17.20 -40.48
C ARG A 205 16.32 -16.55 -41.80
N GLN A 206 16.39 -17.27 -42.91
CA GLN A 206 15.95 -16.79 -44.23
C GLN A 206 14.43 -16.59 -44.26
N ILE A 207 13.67 -17.51 -43.63
CA ILE A 207 12.20 -17.37 -43.50
C ILE A 207 11.85 -16.16 -42.65
N ALA A 208 12.57 -15.95 -41.55
CA ALA A 208 12.39 -14.79 -40.67
C ALA A 208 12.59 -13.48 -41.43
N ALA A 209 13.66 -13.36 -42.18
CA ALA A 209 13.95 -12.18 -43.00
C ALA A 209 12.87 -11.96 -44.08
N LYS A 210 12.44 -13.05 -44.79
CA LYS A 210 11.45 -12.95 -45.86
C LYS A 210 10.06 -12.60 -45.41
N LEU A 211 9.65 -13.02 -44.19
CA LEU A 211 8.33 -12.73 -43.62
C LEU A 211 8.33 -11.51 -42.67
N ASN A 212 9.48 -10.88 -42.46
CA ASN A 212 9.67 -9.80 -41.50
C ASN A 212 9.18 -10.16 -40.09
N ILE A 213 9.51 -11.36 -39.64
CA ILE A 213 9.11 -11.89 -38.32
C ILE A 213 10.38 -12.22 -37.52
N PRO A 214 10.42 -11.94 -36.21
CA PRO A 214 11.57 -12.26 -35.37
C PRO A 214 11.95 -13.74 -35.47
N PRO A 215 13.25 -14.11 -35.61
CA PRO A 215 13.70 -15.50 -35.80
C PRO A 215 13.20 -16.47 -34.73
N GLY A 216 13.16 -16.04 -33.44
CA GLY A 216 12.62 -16.84 -32.33
C GLY A 216 11.17 -17.29 -32.56
N SER A 217 10.36 -16.44 -33.17
CA SER A 217 8.97 -16.74 -33.53
C SER A 217 8.87 -17.78 -34.65
N ILE A 218 9.75 -17.70 -35.63
CA ILE A 218 9.81 -18.70 -36.74
C ILE A 218 10.24 -20.07 -36.22
N PHE A 219 11.25 -20.13 -35.34
CA PHE A 219 11.68 -21.39 -34.72
C PHE A 219 10.58 -22.04 -33.88
N ALA A 220 9.76 -21.22 -33.15
CA ALA A 220 8.62 -21.75 -32.42
C ALA A 220 7.56 -22.38 -33.34
N VAL A 221 7.26 -21.74 -34.48
CA VAL A 221 6.34 -22.29 -35.51
C VAL A 221 6.92 -23.53 -36.16
N LEU A 222 8.19 -23.55 -36.53
CA LEU A 222 8.84 -24.73 -37.12
C LEU A 222 8.85 -25.93 -36.17
N LYS A 223 8.99 -25.70 -34.87
CA LYS A 223 8.91 -26.75 -33.85
C LYS A 223 7.49 -27.33 -33.75
N SER A 224 6.44 -26.52 -33.82
CA SER A 224 5.06 -27.01 -33.80
C SER A 224 4.70 -27.77 -35.06
N VAL A 225 5.12 -27.30 -36.24
CA VAL A 225 4.88 -27.98 -37.52
C VAL A 225 5.60 -29.36 -37.58
N LYS A 226 6.79 -29.50 -36.95
CA LYS A 226 7.49 -30.79 -36.87
C LYS A 226 6.89 -31.79 -35.87
N ALA A 227 6.12 -31.28 -34.87
CA ALA A 227 5.48 -32.12 -33.88
C ALA A 227 4.13 -32.70 -34.34
N GLU A 228 3.57 -32.19 -35.46
CA GLU A 228 2.31 -32.63 -36.06
C GLU A 228 2.52 -33.68 -37.21
N HIS A 229 3.77 -34.02 -37.49
CA HIS A 229 4.20 -35.05 -38.44
C HIS A 229 5.04 -36.11 -37.72
#